data_920d39817d99eb33ad3ba806161fbcc4
#
_entry.id   920d39817d99eb33ad3ba806161fbcc4
#
_cell.length_a   1.000
_cell.length_b   1.000
_cell.length_c   1.000
_cell.angle_alpha   90.00
_cell.angle_beta   90.00
_cell.angle_gamma   90.00
#
_symmetry.space_group_name_H-M   'P 1'
#
loop_
_entity.id
_entity.type
_entity.pdbx_description
1 polymer ?
#
loop_
_entity_poly.entity_id
_entity_poly.type
_entity_poly.pdbx_seq_one_letter_code
_entity_poly.pdbx_strand_id
1 'polypeptide(L)'
;VTIPRKGAEVAKMTEKDMEDVLQIRLSLEALAVRLSCENITPAALQELKVAMEDFEEKTKSSQFVEMAKADVKFHEILYKASNNPKLQQLLSNLREQMYRYRVEYLKDDGIYPRLIEEHQKMYDALKAKDQELAVSYVEKHLHNQAEAVKKIIREQE
;
A
#
# COMPACT_ATOMS: atom_id res chain seq x y z
N VAL A 1 18.90 18.84 -12.04
CA VAL A 1 18.65 20.17 -12.56
C VAL A 1 17.28 20.62 -12.13
N THR A 2 17.26 21.73 -11.45
CA THR A 2 16.01 22.31 -11.08
C THR A 2 15.56 23.21 -12.20
N ILE A 3 14.48 22.88 -12.78
CA ILE A 3 13.86 23.75 -13.74
C ILE A 3 12.76 24.42 -12.97
N PRO A 4 12.89 25.71 -12.81
CA PRO A 4 11.92 26.45 -12.02
C PRO A 4 10.54 26.07 -12.42
N ARG A 5 10.02 25.43 -11.57
CA ARG A 5 8.71 25.08 -11.69
C ARG A 5 8.25 24.61 -12.91
N LYS A 6 8.31 25.33 -13.85
CA LYS A 6 7.73 24.98 -14.98
C LYS A 6 8.30 23.75 -15.50
N GLY A 7 9.30 23.44 -15.45
CA GLY A 7 9.84 22.24 -16.03
C GLY A 7 10.25 21.20 -15.01
N ALA A 8 9.91 21.40 -13.77
CA ALA A 8 10.27 20.45 -12.75
C ALA A 8 9.47 19.17 -12.93
N GLU A 9 10.05 18.20 -13.59
CA GLU A 9 9.46 16.87 -13.71
C GLU A 9 9.92 15.99 -12.57
N VAL A 10 9.00 15.18 -12.04
CA VAL A 10 9.39 14.13 -11.11
C VAL A 10 10.15 13.10 -11.92
N ALA A 11 11.36 12.78 -11.50
CA ALA A 11 12.15 11.76 -12.17
C ALA A 11 11.38 10.43 -12.21
N LYS A 12 11.39 9.78 -13.37
CA LYS A 12 10.75 8.49 -13.52
C LYS A 12 11.47 7.45 -12.68
N MET A 13 10.69 6.62 -12.02
CA MET A 13 11.23 5.50 -11.26
C MET A 13 11.74 4.43 -12.20
N THR A 14 12.94 3.90 -11.93
CA THR A 14 13.48 2.76 -12.67
C THR A 14 13.10 1.46 -11.96
N GLU A 15 13.30 0.33 -12.64
CA GLU A 15 13.10 -0.98 -12.00
C GLU A 15 14.04 -1.14 -10.80
N LYS A 16 15.27 -0.63 -10.90
CA LYS A 16 16.22 -0.66 -9.77
C LYS A 16 15.69 0.15 -8.59
N ASP A 17 15.13 1.32 -8.84
CA ASP A 17 14.51 2.13 -7.79
C ASP A 17 13.39 1.34 -7.10
N MET A 18 12.57 0.63 -7.89
CA MET A 18 11.49 -0.17 -7.34
C MET A 18 12.03 -1.31 -6.46
N GLU A 19 13.10 -1.96 -6.90
CA GLU A 19 13.76 -3.00 -6.10
C GLU A 19 14.27 -2.45 -4.76
N ASP A 20 14.89 -1.29 -4.79
CA ASP A 20 15.43 -0.66 -3.59
C ASP A 20 14.30 -0.28 -2.62
N VAL A 21 13.23 0.30 -3.16
CA VAL A 21 12.05 0.65 -2.36
C VAL A 21 11.41 -0.62 -1.76
N LEU A 22 11.33 -1.68 -2.54
CA LEU A 22 10.78 -2.95 -2.06
C LEU A 22 11.57 -3.50 -0.88
N GLN A 23 12.90 -3.51 -0.96
CA GLN A 23 13.75 -3.99 0.13
C GLN A 23 13.50 -3.21 1.42
N ILE A 24 13.42 -1.89 1.31
CA ILE A 24 13.17 -1.02 2.48
C ILE A 24 11.77 -1.29 3.03
N ARG A 25 10.77 -1.34 2.16
CA ARG A 25 9.39 -1.55 2.57
C ARG A 25 9.17 -2.90 3.22
N LEU A 26 9.81 -3.96 2.71
CA LEU A 26 9.68 -5.29 3.32
C LEU A 26 10.07 -5.26 4.81
N SER A 27 11.15 -4.58 5.16
CA SER A 27 11.59 -4.45 6.54
C SER A 27 10.66 -3.57 7.37
N LEU A 28 10.33 -2.39 6.85
CA LEU A 28 9.53 -1.42 7.60
C LEU A 28 8.07 -1.85 7.74
N GLU A 29 7.50 -2.45 6.72
CA GLU A 29 6.11 -2.90 6.78
C GLU A 29 5.95 -4.14 7.67
N ALA A 30 6.94 -5.02 7.71
CA ALA A 30 6.94 -6.14 8.65
C ALA A 30 6.94 -5.61 10.09
N LEU A 31 7.77 -4.62 10.39
CA LEU A 31 7.79 -3.98 11.70
C LEU A 31 6.44 -3.33 12.02
N ALA A 32 5.87 -2.59 11.07
CA ALA A 32 4.60 -1.91 11.25
C ALA A 32 3.48 -2.90 11.56
N VAL A 33 3.40 -4.00 10.82
CA VAL A 33 2.31 -4.96 11.02
C VAL A 33 2.47 -5.74 12.33
N ARG A 34 3.71 -6.03 12.75
CA ARG A 34 3.95 -6.67 14.06
C ARG A 34 3.48 -5.75 15.19
N LEU A 35 3.87 -4.49 15.14
CA LEU A 35 3.46 -3.50 16.14
C LEU A 35 1.95 -3.27 16.11
N SER A 36 1.35 -3.25 14.92
CA SER A 36 -0.10 -3.10 14.80
C SER A 36 -0.85 -4.28 15.40
N CYS A 37 -0.36 -5.51 15.22
CA CYS A 37 -0.97 -6.69 15.85
C CYS A 37 -0.98 -6.55 17.38
N GLU A 38 0.07 -5.96 17.96
CA GLU A 38 0.14 -5.76 19.40
C GLU A 38 -0.77 -4.64 19.89
N ASN A 39 -0.88 -3.56 19.11
CA ASN A 39 -1.44 -2.30 19.57
C ASN A 39 -2.83 -1.96 19.04
N ILE A 40 -3.31 -2.66 18.00
CA ILE A 40 -4.56 -2.28 17.35
C ILE A 40 -5.74 -2.39 18.30
N THR A 41 -6.56 -1.35 18.33
CA THR A 41 -7.76 -1.29 19.17
C THR A 41 -8.98 -1.79 18.40
N PRO A 42 -10.06 -2.18 19.10
CA PRO A 42 -11.31 -2.53 18.42
C PRO A 42 -11.84 -1.39 17.53
N ALA A 43 -11.67 -0.14 17.97
CA ALA A 43 -12.08 1.01 17.17
C ALA A 43 -11.28 1.11 15.87
N ALA A 44 -9.94 0.92 15.94
CA ALA A 44 -9.08 0.95 14.76
C ALA A 44 -9.39 -0.23 13.82
N LEU A 45 -9.70 -1.42 14.36
CA LEU A 45 -10.12 -2.55 13.55
C LEU A 45 -11.41 -2.25 12.79
N GLN A 46 -12.35 -1.56 13.42
CA GLN A 46 -13.59 -1.15 12.77
C GLN A 46 -13.33 -0.14 11.65
N GLU A 47 -12.43 0.83 11.89
CA GLU A 47 -12.02 1.78 10.85
C GLU A 47 -11.37 1.07 9.67
N LEU A 48 -10.52 0.08 9.97
CA LEU A 48 -9.83 -0.70 8.94
C LEU A 48 -10.82 -1.50 8.10
N LYS A 49 -11.83 -2.09 8.74
CA LYS A 49 -12.90 -2.82 8.05
C LYS A 49 -13.68 -1.90 7.12
N VAL A 50 -14.04 -0.71 7.59
CA VAL A 50 -14.77 0.26 6.78
C VAL A 50 -13.93 0.68 5.57
N ALA A 51 -12.62 0.93 5.77
CA ALA A 51 -11.72 1.29 4.67
C ALA A 51 -11.58 0.17 3.65
N MET A 52 -11.52 -1.08 4.10
CA MET A 52 -11.45 -2.26 3.25
C MET A 52 -12.72 -2.39 2.39
N GLU A 53 -13.87 -2.24 3.01
CA GLU A 53 -15.16 -2.30 2.32
C GLU A 53 -15.34 -1.13 1.35
N ASP A 54 -14.85 0.05 1.71
CA ASP A 54 -14.88 1.22 0.83
C ASP A 54 -14.03 1.00 -0.43
N PHE A 55 -12.86 0.40 -0.28
CA PHE A 55 -12.03 0.05 -1.43
C PHE A 55 -12.78 -0.90 -2.37
N GLU A 56 -13.36 -1.96 -1.82
CA GLU A 56 -14.13 -2.92 -2.59
C GLU A 56 -15.29 -2.26 -3.34
N GLU A 57 -16.00 -1.36 -2.67
CA GLU A 57 -17.09 -0.62 -3.29
C GLU A 57 -16.61 0.25 -4.45
N LYS A 58 -15.44 0.92 -4.27
CA LYS A 58 -14.85 1.76 -5.32
C LYS A 58 -14.44 0.95 -6.55
N THR A 59 -14.12 -0.35 -6.40
CA THR A 59 -13.75 -1.19 -7.55
C THR A 59 -14.92 -1.46 -8.50
N LYS A 60 -16.14 -1.17 -8.06
CA LYS A 60 -17.33 -1.35 -8.90
C LYS A 60 -17.55 -0.24 -9.92
N SER A 61 -16.76 0.80 -9.85
CA SER A 61 -16.80 1.92 -10.77
C SER A 61 -15.40 2.16 -11.33
N SER A 62 -15.27 2.90 -12.43
CA SER A 62 -13.96 3.18 -13.03
C SER A 62 -13.32 4.44 -12.45
N GLN A 63 -13.43 4.63 -11.13
CA GLN A 63 -12.86 5.79 -10.44
C GLN A 63 -11.52 5.44 -9.82
N PHE A 64 -10.49 5.35 -10.65
CA PHE A 64 -9.17 4.86 -10.24
C PHE A 64 -8.51 5.70 -9.15
N VAL A 65 -8.68 7.02 -9.20
CA VAL A 65 -8.14 7.92 -8.18
C VAL A 65 -8.83 7.67 -6.84
N GLU A 66 -10.15 7.46 -6.85
CA GLU A 66 -10.89 7.17 -5.63
C GLU A 66 -10.52 5.81 -5.04
N MET A 67 -10.29 4.81 -5.91
CA MET A 67 -9.76 3.52 -5.46
C MET A 67 -8.39 3.67 -4.79
N ALA A 68 -7.49 4.44 -5.41
CA ALA A 68 -6.17 4.69 -4.86
C ALA A 68 -6.23 5.38 -3.50
N LYS A 69 -7.15 6.35 -3.34
CA LYS A 69 -7.36 7.02 -2.07
C LYS A 69 -7.88 6.07 -1.00
N ALA A 70 -8.79 5.18 -1.36
CA ALA A 70 -9.33 4.17 -0.43
C ALA A 70 -8.23 3.20 0.02
N ASP A 71 -7.36 2.80 -0.91
CA ASP A 71 -6.21 1.96 -0.59
C ASP A 71 -5.23 2.66 0.35
N VAL A 72 -4.93 3.93 0.08
CA VAL A 72 -4.09 4.75 0.98
C VAL A 72 -4.69 4.80 2.38
N LYS A 73 -5.98 5.01 2.48
CA LYS A 73 -6.68 5.10 3.77
C LYS A 73 -6.55 3.79 4.57
N PHE A 74 -6.72 2.66 3.91
CA PHE A 74 -6.57 1.35 4.55
C PHE A 74 -5.17 1.21 5.18
N HIS A 75 -4.13 1.50 4.41
CA HIS A 75 -2.75 1.35 4.88
C HIS A 75 -2.37 2.38 5.95
N GLU A 76 -2.88 3.60 5.86
CA GLU A 76 -2.63 4.62 6.88
C GLU A 76 -3.20 4.24 8.23
N ILE A 77 -4.38 3.63 8.27
CA ILE A 77 -4.98 3.13 9.51
C ILE A 77 -4.09 2.05 10.11
N LEU A 78 -3.59 1.14 9.29
CA LEU A 78 -2.68 0.08 9.71
C LEU A 78 -1.39 0.66 10.29
N TYR A 79 -0.77 1.63 9.62
CA TYR A 79 0.47 2.25 10.09
C TYR A 79 0.27 3.02 11.40
N LYS A 80 -0.84 3.74 11.51
CA LYS A 80 -1.18 4.48 12.73
C LYS A 80 -1.34 3.53 13.92
N ALA A 81 -1.92 2.36 13.67
CA ALA A 81 -2.14 1.34 14.71
C ALA A 81 -0.82 0.77 15.26
N SER A 82 0.30 0.98 14.57
CA SER A 82 1.61 0.57 15.06
C SER A 82 2.05 1.35 16.30
N ASN A 83 1.44 2.51 16.56
CA ASN A 83 1.83 3.44 17.63
C ASN A 83 3.26 3.95 17.51
N ASN A 84 3.80 3.96 16.29
CA ASN A 84 5.13 4.49 16.00
C ASN A 84 5.02 5.58 14.93
N PRO A 85 4.86 6.85 15.34
CA PRO A 85 4.65 7.94 14.37
C PRO A 85 5.78 8.13 13.38
N LYS A 86 7.02 7.84 13.77
CA LYS A 86 8.18 7.95 12.87
C LYS A 86 8.11 6.89 11.77
N LEU A 87 7.76 5.67 12.14
CA LEU A 87 7.56 4.57 11.19
C LEU A 87 6.41 4.89 10.24
N GLN A 88 5.30 5.38 10.78
CA GLN A 88 4.16 5.80 9.99
C GLN A 88 4.55 6.83 8.95
N GLN A 89 5.34 7.84 9.34
CA GLN A 89 5.79 8.90 8.44
C GLN A 89 6.68 8.36 7.32
N LEU A 90 7.63 7.49 7.67
CA LEU A 90 8.52 6.89 6.68
C LEU A 90 7.75 6.08 5.65
N LEU A 91 6.83 5.24 6.11
CA LEU A 91 6.02 4.39 5.22
C LEU A 91 5.08 5.22 4.34
N SER A 92 4.44 6.23 4.90
CA SER A 92 3.56 7.12 4.13
C SER A 92 4.34 7.84 3.04
N ASN A 93 5.56 8.29 3.32
CA ASN A 93 6.40 8.95 2.33
C ASN A 93 6.81 7.99 1.20
N LEU A 94 7.17 6.74 1.54
CA LEU A 94 7.53 5.75 0.53
C LEU A 94 6.33 5.42 -0.37
N ARG A 95 5.14 5.28 0.23
CA ARG A 95 3.92 5.00 -0.53
C ARG A 95 3.53 6.16 -1.44
N GLU A 96 3.74 7.39 -0.99
CA GLU A 96 3.44 8.57 -1.79
C GLU A 96 4.25 8.63 -3.07
N GLN A 97 5.53 8.24 -3.00
CA GLN A 97 6.40 8.18 -4.17
C GLN A 97 5.88 7.22 -5.25
N MET A 98 5.07 6.25 -4.86
CA MET A 98 4.52 5.24 -5.77
C MET A 98 3.08 5.51 -6.19
N TYR A 99 2.50 6.62 -5.74
CA TYR A 99 1.07 6.87 -5.91
C TYR A 99 0.63 6.87 -7.37
N ARG A 100 1.39 7.51 -8.26
CA ARG A 100 1.03 7.56 -9.69
C ARG A 100 1.04 6.17 -10.33
N TYR A 101 1.96 5.31 -9.92
CA TYR A 101 2.00 3.93 -10.42
C TYR A 101 0.82 3.13 -9.89
N ARG A 102 0.39 3.42 -8.68
CA ARG A 102 -0.79 2.78 -8.09
C ARG A 102 -2.04 3.12 -8.89
N VAL A 103 -2.23 4.38 -9.23
CA VAL A 103 -3.36 4.79 -10.07
C VAL A 103 -3.31 4.06 -11.41
N GLU A 104 -2.11 3.95 -12.01
CA GLU A 104 -1.97 3.26 -13.30
C GLU A 104 -2.31 1.77 -13.23
N TYR A 105 -1.79 1.04 -12.24
CA TYR A 105 -2.09 -0.40 -12.20
C TYR A 105 -3.55 -0.68 -11.81
N LEU A 106 -4.21 0.25 -11.14
CA LEU A 106 -5.64 0.10 -10.82
C LEU A 106 -6.54 0.23 -12.05
N LYS A 107 -6.00 0.64 -13.20
CA LYS A 107 -6.75 0.65 -14.46
C LYS A 107 -6.95 -0.78 -15.01
N ASP A 108 -6.20 -1.75 -14.53
CA ASP A 108 -6.36 -3.16 -14.88
C ASP A 108 -7.33 -3.80 -13.88
N ASP A 109 -8.59 -3.97 -14.29
CA ASP A 109 -9.63 -4.52 -13.41
C ASP A 109 -9.42 -5.99 -13.06
N GLY A 110 -8.58 -6.69 -13.80
CA GLY A 110 -8.23 -8.08 -13.53
C GLY A 110 -7.54 -8.28 -12.19
N ILE A 111 -6.96 -7.22 -11.60
CA ILE A 111 -6.27 -7.32 -10.32
C ILE A 111 -7.18 -7.11 -9.11
N TYR A 112 -8.40 -6.63 -9.29
CA TYR A 112 -9.28 -6.27 -8.18
C TYR A 112 -9.60 -7.43 -7.23
N PRO A 113 -9.96 -8.62 -7.73
CA PRO A 113 -10.23 -9.74 -6.82
C PRO A 113 -9.04 -10.06 -5.92
N ARG A 114 -7.82 -9.98 -6.46
CA ARG A 114 -6.60 -10.24 -5.69
C ARG A 114 -6.38 -9.17 -4.64
N LEU A 115 -6.54 -7.89 -5.00
CA LEU A 115 -6.36 -6.78 -4.05
C LEU A 115 -7.37 -6.84 -2.91
N ILE A 116 -8.63 -7.14 -3.23
CA ILE A 116 -9.69 -7.29 -2.23
C ILE A 116 -9.34 -8.42 -1.28
N GLU A 117 -8.90 -9.55 -1.81
CA GLU A 117 -8.48 -10.70 -0.99
C GLU A 117 -7.28 -10.36 -0.12
N GLU A 118 -6.29 -9.64 -0.65
CA GLU A 118 -5.10 -9.24 0.10
C GLU A 118 -5.47 -8.34 1.29
N HIS A 119 -6.35 -7.37 1.09
CA HIS A 119 -6.86 -6.54 2.18
C HIS A 119 -7.58 -7.37 3.25
N GLN A 120 -8.43 -8.30 2.81
CA GLN A 120 -9.20 -9.15 3.72
C GLN A 120 -8.27 -10.00 4.58
N LYS A 121 -7.26 -10.60 3.98
CA LYS A 121 -6.29 -11.44 4.69
C LYS A 121 -5.50 -10.64 5.73
N MET A 122 -5.06 -9.43 5.36
CA MET A 122 -4.35 -8.56 6.29
C MET A 122 -5.24 -8.18 7.47
N TYR A 123 -6.49 -7.81 7.17
CA TYR A 123 -7.46 -7.48 8.21
C TYR A 123 -7.68 -8.66 9.17
N ASP A 124 -7.91 -9.85 8.62
CA ASP A 124 -8.17 -11.06 9.41
C ASP A 124 -7.00 -11.40 10.33
N ALA A 125 -5.77 -11.29 9.82
CA ALA A 125 -4.55 -11.57 10.59
C ALA A 125 -4.37 -10.55 11.73
N LEU A 126 -4.65 -9.27 11.47
CA LEU A 126 -4.59 -8.22 12.50
C LEU A 126 -5.65 -8.45 13.58
N LYS A 127 -6.85 -8.81 13.17
CA LYS A 127 -7.94 -9.11 14.10
C LYS A 127 -7.60 -10.30 14.99
N ALA A 128 -6.96 -11.32 14.43
CA ALA A 128 -6.52 -12.50 15.16
C ALA A 128 -5.23 -12.25 15.95
N LYS A 129 -4.57 -11.12 15.75
CA LYS A 129 -3.26 -10.78 16.34
C LYS A 129 -2.19 -11.83 16.03
N ASP A 130 -2.27 -12.41 14.85
CA ASP A 130 -1.31 -13.39 14.37
C ASP A 130 -0.20 -12.67 13.59
N GLN A 131 0.88 -12.32 14.30
CA GLN A 131 1.97 -11.52 13.74
C GLN A 131 2.65 -12.19 12.54
N GLU A 132 2.96 -13.47 12.65
CA GLU A 132 3.67 -14.17 11.57
C GLU A 132 2.82 -14.26 10.32
N LEU A 133 1.54 -14.55 10.47
CA LEU A 133 0.61 -14.61 9.35
C LEU A 133 0.43 -13.23 8.71
N ALA A 134 0.29 -12.20 9.54
CA ALA A 134 0.15 -10.81 9.05
C ALA A 134 1.38 -10.38 8.25
N VAL A 135 2.59 -10.69 8.74
CA VAL A 135 3.84 -10.39 8.02
C VAL A 135 3.86 -11.12 6.68
N SER A 136 3.50 -12.40 6.67
CA SER A 136 3.46 -13.21 5.44
C SER A 136 2.55 -12.58 4.39
N TYR A 137 1.36 -12.15 4.78
CA TYR A 137 0.41 -11.52 3.86
C TYR A 137 0.89 -10.16 3.34
N VAL A 138 1.49 -9.36 4.21
CA VAL A 138 2.03 -8.06 3.82
C VAL A 138 3.19 -8.24 2.84
N GLU A 139 4.09 -9.18 3.10
CA GLU A 139 5.22 -9.46 2.20
C GLU A 139 4.73 -9.86 0.80
N LYS A 140 3.75 -10.75 0.74
CA LYS A 140 3.18 -11.18 -0.53
C LYS A 140 2.52 -10.01 -1.27
N HIS A 141 1.77 -9.19 -0.55
CA HIS A 141 1.13 -7.99 -1.10
C HIS A 141 2.18 -7.04 -1.71
N LEU A 142 3.29 -6.81 -1.00
CA LEU A 142 4.35 -5.94 -1.47
C LEU A 142 5.05 -6.49 -2.72
N HIS A 143 5.32 -7.79 -2.77
CA HIS A 143 5.90 -8.41 -3.95
C HIS A 143 4.96 -8.30 -5.16
N ASN A 144 3.68 -8.55 -4.97
CA ASN A 144 2.70 -8.42 -6.04
C ASN A 144 2.60 -6.98 -6.55
N GLN A 145 2.63 -6.01 -5.63
CA GLN A 145 2.59 -4.60 -5.99
C GLN A 145 3.86 -4.20 -6.75
N ALA A 146 5.02 -4.64 -6.31
CA ALA A 146 6.28 -4.35 -6.98
C ALA A 146 6.29 -4.88 -8.41
N GLU A 147 5.77 -6.09 -8.64
CA GLU A 147 5.69 -6.65 -9.99
C GLU A 147 4.74 -5.84 -10.87
N ALA A 148 3.62 -5.39 -10.34
CA ALA A 148 2.69 -4.54 -11.07
C ALA A 148 3.33 -3.20 -11.47
N VAL A 149 4.08 -2.59 -10.56
CA VAL A 149 4.79 -1.33 -10.82
C VAL A 149 5.90 -1.53 -11.85
N LYS A 150 6.68 -2.60 -11.72
CA LYS A 150 7.75 -2.91 -12.70
C LYS A 150 7.20 -3.09 -14.10
N LYS A 151 6.05 -3.72 -14.24
CA LYS A 151 5.39 -3.89 -15.53
C LYS A 151 5.07 -2.54 -16.16
N ILE A 152 4.53 -1.62 -15.36
CA ILE A 152 4.23 -0.26 -15.83
C ILE A 152 5.50 0.46 -16.25
N ILE A 153 6.56 0.36 -15.46
CA ILE A 153 7.86 0.98 -15.77
C ILE A 153 8.37 0.49 -17.13
N ARG A 154 8.33 -0.82 -17.39
CA ARG A 154 8.76 -1.39 -18.66
C ARG A 154 7.92 -0.89 -19.83
N GLU A 155 6.63 -0.76 -19.65
CA GLU A 155 5.72 -0.30 -20.70
C GLU A 155 5.91 1.18 -21.04
N GLN A 156 6.56 1.96 -20.17
CA GLN A 156 6.84 3.37 -20.38
C GLN A 156 8.21 3.63 -21.01
N GLU A 157 9.03 2.60 -21.21
CA GLU A 157 10.36 2.71 -21.85
C GLU A 157 10.32 2.61 -23.40
#